data_6c5a79bef83bfbe076c1329a9e9f4b5e
#
_entry.id   6c5a79bef83bfbe076c1329a9e9f4b5e
#
_cell.length_a   1.000
_cell.length_b   1.000
_cell.length_c   1.000
_cell.angle_alpha   90.00
_cell.angle_beta   90.00
_cell.angle_gamma   90.00
#
_symmetry.space_group_name_H-M   'P 1'
#
loop_
_entity.id
_entity.type
_entity.pdbx_description
1 polymer ?
#
loop_
_entity_poly.entity_id
_entity_poly.type
_entity_poly.pdbx_seq_one_letter_code
_entity_poly.pdbx_strand_id
1 'polypeptide(L)'
;MTTTARLRAFVAVADTGSVRAAAQRLVVTESAVSAALAALAREVGVALVEREGRGLRLTPSGQTYADYARTILGLHHEALAAARGDVDPEGGRVRVAAVTTAGEHVLPAVLVEFLTRHPGVDLRLEVGTSEQVWALLATHQADLVIAGRPPPSLDDVVVRAVRPNMLVVVAAPRVADTFDLARTTWLLREAGSGTRATGEALLAGLEVDPPRLTLGSNGAVIAAAVAGLGVTLVSRDAVASHLGAGDLVEVAVPGTPLSRPWHAVTHRQASASTGLLIDHLLHGGSGGTAGWRRPPQ
;
A
#
# COMPACT_ATOMS: atom_id res chain seq x y z
N MET A 1 24.93 -18.61 -15.25
CA MET A 1 23.81 -17.75 -15.64
C MET A 1 22.75 -17.74 -14.53
N THR A 2 22.39 -16.56 -14.07
CA THR A 2 21.32 -16.37 -13.08
C THR A 2 19.98 -16.82 -13.67
N THR A 3 19.25 -17.65 -12.94
CA THR A 3 17.93 -18.14 -13.34
C THR A 3 16.85 -17.51 -12.45
N THR A 4 15.64 -17.40 -12.96
CA THR A 4 14.47 -16.92 -12.19
C THR A 4 14.29 -17.70 -10.88
N ALA A 5 14.60 -18.99 -10.86
CA ALA A 5 14.54 -19.82 -9.66
C ALA A 5 15.55 -19.35 -8.58
N ARG A 6 16.77 -18.99 -8.97
CA ARG A 6 17.79 -18.46 -8.04
C ARG A 6 17.38 -17.10 -7.47
N LEU A 7 16.85 -16.22 -8.31
CA LEU A 7 16.32 -14.94 -7.85
C LEU A 7 15.17 -15.11 -6.86
N ARG A 8 14.23 -16.03 -7.14
CA ARG A 8 13.13 -16.35 -6.21
C ARG A 8 13.64 -16.89 -4.87
N ALA A 9 14.64 -17.79 -4.88
CA ALA A 9 15.22 -18.30 -3.65
C ALA A 9 15.89 -17.19 -2.83
N PHE A 10 16.63 -16.32 -3.48
CA PHE A 10 17.30 -15.20 -2.83
C PHE A 10 16.28 -14.20 -2.23
N VAL A 11 15.28 -13.77 -2.99
CA VAL A 11 14.22 -12.86 -2.52
C VAL A 11 13.43 -13.49 -1.36
N ALA A 12 13.10 -14.78 -1.43
CA ALA A 12 12.43 -15.47 -0.34
C ALA A 12 13.25 -15.47 0.97
N VAL A 13 14.59 -15.63 0.87
CA VAL A 13 15.47 -15.51 2.04
C VAL A 13 15.59 -14.06 2.51
N ALA A 14 15.66 -13.10 1.60
CA ALA A 14 15.66 -11.67 1.92
C ALA A 14 14.42 -11.25 2.74
N ASP A 15 13.25 -11.78 2.36
CA ASP A 15 11.96 -11.46 3.01
C ASP A 15 11.76 -12.18 4.35
N THR A 16 12.33 -13.38 4.52
CA THR A 16 12.08 -14.23 5.70
C THR A 16 13.23 -14.27 6.71
N GLY A 17 14.42 -13.81 6.32
CA GLY A 17 15.63 -13.93 7.11
C GLY A 17 16.07 -15.39 7.40
N SER A 18 15.49 -16.38 6.71
CA SER A 18 15.70 -17.80 7.02
C SER A 18 15.64 -18.70 5.79
N VAL A 19 16.66 -19.55 5.61
CA VAL A 19 16.67 -20.56 4.55
C VAL A 19 15.50 -21.53 4.70
N ARG A 20 15.20 -21.93 5.94
CA ARG A 20 14.10 -22.86 6.24
C ARG A 20 12.75 -22.26 5.88
N ALA A 21 12.48 -21.02 6.29
CA ALA A 21 11.21 -20.34 5.98
C ALA A 21 11.08 -20.09 4.47
N ALA A 22 12.17 -19.71 3.80
CA ALA A 22 12.19 -19.55 2.35
C ALA A 22 11.92 -20.87 1.61
N ALA A 23 12.50 -21.97 2.07
CA ALA A 23 12.27 -23.31 1.50
C ALA A 23 10.80 -23.75 1.65
N GLN A 24 10.20 -23.51 2.82
CA GLN A 24 8.77 -23.76 3.07
C GLN A 24 7.89 -22.91 2.15
N ARG A 25 8.17 -21.61 2.04
CA ARG A 25 7.42 -20.68 1.18
C ARG A 25 7.47 -21.06 -0.30
N LEU A 26 8.62 -21.59 -0.77
CA LEU A 26 8.84 -21.97 -2.16
C LEU A 26 8.49 -23.44 -2.46
N VAL A 27 8.15 -24.22 -1.43
CA VAL A 27 7.88 -25.66 -1.54
C VAL A 27 9.07 -26.43 -2.16
N VAL A 28 10.28 -26.15 -1.63
CA VAL A 28 11.53 -26.78 -2.03
C VAL A 28 12.34 -27.21 -0.80
N THR A 29 13.46 -27.89 -1.00
CA THR A 29 14.36 -28.28 0.10
C THR A 29 15.26 -27.12 0.55
N GLU A 30 15.66 -27.10 1.83
CA GLU A 30 16.63 -26.13 2.36
C GLU A 30 17.98 -26.18 1.61
N SER A 31 18.40 -27.38 1.19
CA SER A 31 19.61 -27.57 0.39
C SER A 31 19.51 -26.88 -0.99
N ALA A 32 18.34 -26.92 -1.63
CA ALA A 32 18.13 -26.25 -2.91
C ALA A 32 18.21 -24.72 -2.76
N VAL A 33 17.62 -24.16 -1.70
CA VAL A 33 17.72 -22.72 -1.40
C VAL A 33 19.17 -22.34 -1.10
N SER A 34 19.87 -23.10 -0.25
CA SER A 34 21.29 -22.84 0.09
C SER A 34 22.19 -22.91 -1.15
N ALA A 35 21.99 -23.89 -2.03
CA ALA A 35 22.73 -24.01 -3.28
C ALA A 35 22.46 -22.84 -4.22
N ALA A 36 21.20 -22.38 -4.31
CA ALA A 36 20.82 -21.21 -5.10
C ALA A 36 21.51 -19.93 -4.61
N LEU A 37 21.51 -19.68 -3.28
CA LEU A 37 22.21 -18.55 -2.67
C LEU A 37 23.71 -18.57 -2.93
N ALA A 38 24.35 -19.73 -2.71
CA ALA A 38 25.79 -19.90 -2.95
C ALA A 38 26.17 -19.70 -4.42
N ALA A 39 25.33 -20.19 -5.34
CA ALA A 39 25.53 -20.00 -6.77
C ALA A 39 25.38 -18.53 -7.17
N LEU A 40 24.39 -17.82 -6.60
CA LEU A 40 24.16 -16.43 -6.87
C LEU A 40 25.30 -15.54 -6.34
N ALA A 41 25.74 -15.77 -5.09
CA ALA A 41 26.85 -15.04 -4.49
C ALA A 41 28.16 -15.19 -5.29
N ARG A 42 28.42 -16.41 -5.81
CA ARG A 42 29.58 -16.67 -6.69
C ARG A 42 29.46 -15.95 -8.03
N GLU A 43 28.27 -15.87 -8.60
CA GLU A 43 28.03 -15.21 -9.88
C GLU A 43 28.17 -13.69 -9.77
N VAL A 44 27.65 -13.10 -8.67
CA VAL A 44 27.71 -11.66 -8.38
C VAL A 44 29.11 -11.25 -7.87
N GLY A 45 29.86 -12.19 -7.29
CA GLY A 45 31.23 -11.97 -6.80
C GLY A 45 31.32 -11.32 -5.42
N VAL A 46 30.19 -11.09 -4.74
CA VAL A 46 30.14 -10.53 -3.38
C VAL A 46 29.14 -11.28 -2.50
N ALA A 47 29.35 -11.22 -1.19
CA ALA A 47 28.40 -11.78 -0.24
C ALA A 47 27.10 -10.94 -0.24
N LEU A 48 25.96 -11.61 -0.46
CA LEU A 48 24.64 -10.98 -0.48
C LEU A 48 23.89 -11.15 0.85
N VAL A 49 24.27 -12.16 1.63
CA VAL A 49 23.72 -12.45 2.96
C VAL A 49 24.85 -12.71 3.94
N GLU A 50 24.61 -12.38 5.21
CA GLU A 50 25.50 -12.67 6.33
C GLU A 50 24.70 -13.27 7.49
N ARG A 51 25.39 -13.95 8.42
CA ARG A 51 24.74 -14.54 9.59
C ARG A 51 24.39 -13.48 10.62
N GLU A 52 23.17 -13.54 11.14
CA GLU A 52 22.71 -12.71 12.27
C GLU A 52 22.02 -13.63 13.29
N GLY A 53 22.75 -13.99 14.34
CA GLY A 53 22.27 -14.95 15.33
C GLY A 53 21.95 -16.31 14.70
N ARG A 54 20.66 -16.72 14.78
CA ARG A 54 20.16 -17.97 14.18
C ARG A 54 19.61 -17.78 12.75
N GLY A 55 19.56 -16.53 12.26
CA GLY A 55 19.04 -16.17 10.95
C GLY A 55 20.09 -15.67 9.98
N LEU A 56 19.59 -15.10 8.90
CA LEU A 56 20.36 -14.41 7.88
C LEU A 56 19.88 -12.98 7.74
N ARG A 57 20.83 -12.07 7.51
CA ARG A 57 20.58 -10.69 7.18
C ARG A 57 21.17 -10.37 5.80
N LEU A 58 20.57 -9.43 5.08
CA LEU A 58 21.16 -8.93 3.86
C LEU A 58 22.38 -8.04 4.17
N THR A 59 23.45 -8.19 3.39
CA THR A 59 24.52 -7.21 3.34
C THR A 59 24.02 -5.94 2.62
N PRO A 60 24.71 -4.79 2.68
CA PRO A 60 24.37 -3.62 1.87
C PRO A 60 24.27 -3.95 0.37
N SER A 61 25.21 -4.73 -0.16
CA SER A 61 25.17 -5.24 -1.55
C SER A 61 23.98 -6.17 -1.77
N GLY A 62 23.65 -7.00 -0.77
CA GLY A 62 22.48 -7.87 -0.78
C GLY A 62 21.17 -7.10 -0.83
N GLN A 63 21.07 -5.99 -0.10
CA GLN A 63 19.88 -5.14 -0.13
C GLN A 63 19.68 -4.54 -1.52
N THR A 64 20.71 -3.92 -2.09
CA THR A 64 20.67 -3.38 -3.45
C THR A 64 20.28 -4.46 -4.48
N TYR A 65 20.91 -5.64 -4.38
CA TYR A 65 20.62 -6.75 -5.29
C TYR A 65 19.21 -7.30 -5.12
N ALA A 66 18.66 -7.30 -3.89
CA ALA A 66 17.30 -7.75 -3.62
C ALA A 66 16.25 -6.86 -4.32
N ASP A 67 16.46 -5.55 -4.33
CA ASP A 67 15.56 -4.61 -4.99
C ASP A 67 15.55 -4.82 -6.51
N TYR A 68 16.72 -4.98 -7.13
CA TYR A 68 16.80 -5.37 -8.54
C TYR A 68 16.22 -6.76 -8.82
N ALA A 69 16.46 -7.73 -7.94
CA ALA A 69 15.91 -9.08 -8.10
C ALA A 69 14.38 -9.08 -8.04
N ARG A 70 13.77 -8.29 -7.15
CA ARG A 70 12.31 -8.10 -7.09
C ARG A 70 11.78 -7.48 -8.37
N THR A 71 12.43 -6.44 -8.87
CA THR A 71 12.07 -5.77 -10.13
C THR A 71 12.13 -6.75 -11.32
N ILE A 72 13.21 -7.52 -11.46
CA ILE A 72 13.36 -8.51 -12.53
C ILE A 72 12.25 -9.58 -12.45
N LEU A 73 11.97 -10.08 -11.25
CA LEU A 73 10.90 -11.05 -11.04
C LEU A 73 9.52 -10.46 -11.31
N GLY A 74 9.30 -9.22 -10.94
CA GLY A 74 8.07 -8.47 -11.22
C GLY A 74 7.84 -8.28 -12.72
N LEU A 75 8.84 -7.75 -13.43
CA LEU A 75 8.80 -7.59 -14.89
C LEU A 75 8.58 -8.92 -15.62
N HIS A 76 9.25 -10.00 -15.19
CA HIS A 76 9.02 -11.32 -15.75
C HIS A 76 7.57 -11.78 -15.55
N HIS A 77 7.01 -11.48 -14.37
CA HIS A 77 5.61 -11.78 -14.07
C HIS A 77 4.64 -10.96 -14.94
N GLU A 78 4.90 -9.66 -15.11
CA GLU A 78 4.11 -8.78 -15.98
C GLU A 78 4.17 -9.25 -17.44
N ALA A 79 5.33 -9.61 -17.95
CA ALA A 79 5.49 -10.13 -19.30
C ALA A 79 4.65 -11.39 -19.54
N LEU A 80 4.64 -12.32 -18.57
CA LEU A 80 3.79 -13.51 -18.63
C LEU A 80 2.30 -13.17 -18.54
N ALA A 81 1.93 -12.22 -17.70
CA ALA A 81 0.54 -11.78 -17.56
C ALA A 81 0.05 -11.06 -18.82
N ALA A 82 0.87 -10.20 -19.41
CA ALA A 82 0.55 -9.53 -20.67
C ALA A 82 0.33 -10.54 -21.80
N ALA A 83 1.27 -11.48 -21.97
CA ALA A 83 1.15 -12.51 -22.99
C ALA A 83 -0.08 -13.42 -22.82
N ARG A 84 -0.46 -13.72 -21.58
CA ARG A 84 -1.67 -14.51 -21.28
C ARG A 84 -2.94 -13.67 -21.34
N GLY A 85 -2.89 -12.43 -20.88
CA GLY A 85 -4.01 -11.50 -20.86
C GLY A 85 -4.48 -11.10 -22.25
N ASP A 86 -3.58 -11.06 -23.24
CA ASP A 86 -3.96 -10.87 -24.65
C ASP A 86 -4.83 -12.02 -25.19
N VAL A 87 -4.76 -13.19 -24.56
CA VAL A 87 -5.54 -14.38 -24.94
C VAL A 87 -6.80 -14.52 -24.09
N ASP A 88 -6.72 -14.26 -22.77
CA ASP A 88 -7.84 -14.40 -21.83
C ASP A 88 -7.74 -13.36 -20.68
N PRO A 89 -8.26 -12.15 -20.88
CA PRO A 89 -8.28 -11.13 -19.83
C PRO A 89 -9.08 -11.54 -18.60
N GLU A 90 -10.11 -12.37 -18.76
CA GLU A 90 -11.01 -12.82 -17.69
C GLU A 90 -10.37 -13.91 -16.79
N GLY A 91 -9.37 -14.61 -17.29
CA GLY A 91 -8.62 -15.65 -16.54
C GLY A 91 -7.27 -15.17 -16.00
N GLY A 92 -6.98 -13.88 -16.10
CA GLY A 92 -5.69 -13.32 -15.69
C GLY A 92 -5.56 -13.05 -14.20
N ARG A 93 -4.35 -12.58 -13.82
CA ARG A 93 -4.06 -12.20 -12.43
C ARG A 93 -3.90 -10.68 -12.32
N VAL A 94 -4.42 -10.11 -11.22
CA VAL A 94 -4.27 -8.70 -10.87
C VAL A 94 -3.76 -8.57 -9.42
N ARG A 95 -2.59 -7.95 -9.24
CA ARG A 95 -2.00 -7.64 -7.93
C ARG A 95 -2.28 -6.18 -7.61
N VAL A 96 -3.19 -5.95 -6.67
CA VAL A 96 -3.54 -4.62 -6.19
C VAL A 96 -2.80 -4.35 -4.89
N ALA A 97 -2.16 -3.19 -4.77
CA ALA A 97 -1.67 -2.70 -3.50
C ALA A 97 -2.43 -1.42 -3.12
N ALA A 98 -2.86 -1.31 -1.88
CA ALA A 98 -3.63 -0.15 -1.44
C ALA A 98 -3.15 0.35 -0.08
N VAL A 99 -3.18 1.68 0.11
CA VAL A 99 -2.98 2.24 1.44
C VAL A 99 -4.12 1.79 2.36
N THR A 100 -3.81 1.60 3.64
CA THR A 100 -4.71 1.03 4.66
C THR A 100 -6.13 1.57 4.56
N THR A 101 -6.32 2.88 4.53
CA THR A 101 -7.66 3.48 4.47
C THR A 101 -8.43 3.11 3.19
N ALA A 102 -7.77 3.12 2.03
CA ALA A 102 -8.42 2.74 0.77
C ALA A 102 -8.74 1.24 0.74
N GLY A 103 -7.80 0.41 1.22
CA GLY A 103 -7.97 -1.06 1.28
C GLY A 103 -9.07 -1.51 2.22
N GLU A 104 -9.25 -0.82 3.35
CA GLU A 104 -10.25 -1.19 4.37
C GLU A 104 -11.64 -0.60 4.12
N HIS A 105 -11.73 0.61 3.58
CA HIS A 105 -13.01 1.35 3.54
C HIS A 105 -13.54 1.66 2.13
N VAL A 106 -12.70 1.56 1.09
CA VAL A 106 -13.09 1.92 -0.29
C VAL A 106 -13.15 0.68 -1.19
N LEU A 107 -12.08 -0.09 -1.19
CA LEU A 107 -11.94 -1.20 -2.14
C LEU A 107 -12.87 -2.40 -1.89
N PRO A 108 -13.25 -2.80 -0.68
CA PRO A 108 -14.05 -4.00 -0.49
C PRO A 108 -15.34 -4.02 -1.32
N ALA A 109 -16.08 -2.91 -1.34
CA ALA A 109 -17.31 -2.81 -2.14
C ALA A 109 -17.03 -2.89 -3.65
N VAL A 110 -15.98 -2.20 -4.12
CA VAL A 110 -15.53 -2.25 -5.52
C VAL A 110 -15.14 -3.66 -5.93
N LEU A 111 -14.38 -4.37 -5.08
CA LEU A 111 -13.89 -5.71 -5.39
C LEU A 111 -14.99 -6.76 -5.40
N VAL A 112 -16.01 -6.64 -4.55
CA VAL A 112 -17.19 -7.52 -4.59
C VAL A 112 -17.89 -7.40 -5.95
N GLU A 113 -18.16 -6.18 -6.42
CA GLU A 113 -18.80 -5.97 -7.72
C GLU A 113 -17.91 -6.45 -8.87
N PHE A 114 -16.62 -6.17 -8.81
CA PHE A 114 -15.66 -6.58 -9.84
C PHE A 114 -15.57 -8.10 -9.95
N LEU A 115 -15.33 -8.81 -8.84
CA LEU A 115 -15.19 -10.27 -8.85
C LEU A 115 -16.50 -11.00 -9.17
N THR A 116 -17.65 -10.38 -8.90
CA THR A 116 -18.94 -10.91 -9.34
C THR A 116 -19.09 -10.86 -10.86
N ARG A 117 -18.55 -9.82 -11.51
CA ARG A 117 -18.59 -9.68 -12.99
C ARG A 117 -17.48 -10.48 -13.68
N HIS A 118 -16.34 -10.63 -13.02
CA HIS A 118 -15.13 -11.24 -13.55
C HIS A 118 -14.62 -12.36 -12.63
N PRO A 119 -15.40 -13.46 -12.47
CA PRO A 119 -15.11 -14.52 -11.49
C PRO A 119 -13.84 -15.33 -11.79
N GLY A 120 -13.32 -15.27 -13.01
CA GLY A 120 -12.09 -15.96 -13.42
C GLY A 120 -10.81 -15.21 -13.05
N VAL A 121 -10.89 -13.93 -12.68
CA VAL A 121 -9.70 -13.13 -12.35
C VAL A 121 -9.14 -13.53 -10.98
N ASP A 122 -7.85 -13.95 -10.94
CA ASP A 122 -7.09 -14.16 -9.68
C ASP A 122 -6.64 -12.81 -9.15
N LEU A 123 -7.46 -12.18 -8.27
CA LEU A 123 -7.15 -10.90 -7.67
C LEU A 123 -6.50 -11.09 -6.30
N ARG A 124 -5.39 -10.37 -6.07
CA ARG A 124 -4.73 -10.28 -4.76
C ARG A 124 -4.66 -8.84 -4.33
N LEU A 125 -5.09 -8.56 -3.10
CA LEU A 125 -5.00 -7.26 -2.47
C LEU A 125 -3.96 -7.31 -1.36
N GLU A 126 -2.96 -6.43 -1.45
CA GLU A 126 -2.02 -6.15 -0.37
C GLU A 126 -2.30 -4.76 0.19
N VAL A 127 -2.37 -4.66 1.52
CA VAL A 127 -2.66 -3.41 2.23
C VAL A 127 -1.46 -3.01 3.07
N GLY A 128 -1.04 -1.75 2.95
CA GLY A 128 0.14 -1.28 3.65
C GLY A 128 0.20 0.25 3.81
N THR A 129 1.33 0.74 4.28
CA THR A 129 1.62 2.18 4.34
C THR A 129 1.82 2.74 2.93
N SER A 130 1.81 4.06 2.81
CA SER A 130 2.07 4.73 1.52
C SER A 130 3.44 4.36 0.97
N GLU A 131 4.45 4.30 1.83
CA GLU A 131 5.81 3.90 1.45
C GLU A 131 5.86 2.47 0.91
N GLN A 132 5.22 1.52 1.62
CA GLN A 132 5.19 0.11 1.22
C GLN A 132 4.50 -0.10 -0.14
N VAL A 133 3.31 0.49 -0.34
CA VAL A 133 2.58 0.27 -1.60
C VAL A 133 3.28 0.89 -2.81
N TRP A 134 3.95 2.03 -2.64
CA TRP A 134 4.75 2.60 -3.70
C TRP A 134 6.01 1.79 -4.01
N ALA A 135 6.64 1.19 -2.99
CA ALA A 135 7.76 0.26 -3.18
C ALA A 135 7.34 -0.99 -3.96
N LEU A 136 6.13 -1.52 -3.72
CA LEU A 136 5.58 -2.66 -4.49
C LEU A 136 5.39 -2.30 -5.97
N LEU A 137 4.92 -1.09 -6.29
CA LEU A 137 4.82 -0.64 -7.68
C LEU A 137 6.21 -0.45 -8.29
N ALA A 138 7.11 0.26 -7.61
CA ALA A 138 8.47 0.53 -8.08
C ALA A 138 9.26 -0.74 -8.43
N THR A 139 8.99 -1.84 -7.72
CA THR A 139 9.63 -3.15 -7.93
C THR A 139 8.78 -4.13 -8.74
N HIS A 140 7.75 -3.64 -9.44
CA HIS A 140 6.85 -4.46 -10.26
C HIS A 140 6.21 -5.64 -9.51
N GLN A 141 6.00 -5.50 -8.20
CA GLN A 141 5.30 -6.49 -7.37
C GLN A 141 3.79 -6.23 -7.28
N ALA A 142 3.34 -5.02 -7.61
CA ALA A 142 1.94 -4.65 -7.79
C ALA A 142 1.68 -4.19 -9.24
N ASP A 143 0.51 -4.54 -9.77
CA ASP A 143 0.05 -4.14 -11.10
C ASP A 143 -0.75 -2.83 -11.05
N LEU A 144 -1.43 -2.61 -9.92
CA LEU A 144 -2.23 -1.42 -9.63
C LEU A 144 -2.01 -0.98 -8.19
N VAL A 145 -1.74 0.30 -7.98
CA VAL A 145 -1.69 0.91 -6.64
C VAL A 145 -2.85 1.88 -6.44
N ILE A 146 -3.50 1.79 -5.29
CA ILE A 146 -4.50 2.76 -4.83
C ILE A 146 -3.94 3.50 -3.60
N ALA A 147 -3.53 4.75 -3.81
CA ALA A 147 -2.89 5.56 -2.78
C ALA A 147 -3.16 7.07 -2.98
N GLY A 148 -2.48 7.92 -2.25
CA GLY A 148 -2.39 9.35 -2.53
C GLY A 148 -1.67 9.63 -3.85
N ARG A 149 -1.19 10.85 -4.04
CA ARG A 149 -0.40 11.19 -5.24
C ARG A 149 0.87 10.35 -5.31
N PRO A 150 1.25 9.80 -6.49
CA PRO A 150 2.51 9.12 -6.68
C PRO A 150 3.69 10.05 -6.36
N PRO A 151 4.76 9.52 -5.72
CA PRO A 151 5.95 10.31 -5.46
C PRO A 151 6.65 10.69 -6.78
N PRO A 152 7.27 11.88 -6.86
CA PRO A 152 7.95 12.34 -8.08
C PRO A 152 9.12 11.45 -8.53
N SER A 153 9.65 10.62 -7.62
CA SER A 153 10.74 9.68 -7.90
C SER A 153 10.30 8.42 -8.63
N LEU A 154 8.99 8.21 -8.80
CA LEU A 154 8.45 7.09 -9.56
C LEU A 154 8.28 7.50 -11.03
N ASP A 155 9.24 7.08 -11.84
CA ASP A 155 9.17 7.21 -13.28
C ASP A 155 8.31 6.08 -13.90
N ASP A 156 7.85 6.29 -15.12
CA ASP A 156 7.13 5.30 -15.94
C ASP A 156 5.81 4.79 -15.34
N VAL A 157 5.14 5.62 -14.55
CA VAL A 157 3.81 5.33 -14.00
C VAL A 157 2.73 6.25 -14.61
N VAL A 158 1.50 5.76 -14.63
CA VAL A 158 0.34 6.48 -15.16
C VAL A 158 -0.80 6.45 -14.15
N VAL A 159 -1.33 7.63 -13.85
CA VAL A 159 -2.58 7.75 -13.09
C VAL A 159 -3.74 7.39 -14.02
N ARG A 160 -4.44 6.31 -13.72
CA ARG A 160 -5.56 5.79 -14.53
C ARG A 160 -6.89 6.33 -14.10
N ALA A 161 -7.07 6.49 -12.78
CA ALA A 161 -8.28 7.03 -12.20
C ALA A 161 -7.98 7.82 -10.91
N VAL A 162 -8.87 8.75 -10.58
CA VAL A 162 -8.80 9.58 -9.36
C VAL A 162 -10.16 9.56 -8.68
N ARG A 163 -10.17 9.40 -7.35
CA ARG A 163 -11.38 9.49 -6.52
C ARG A 163 -11.21 10.58 -5.47
N PRO A 164 -12.19 11.48 -5.30
CA PRO A 164 -12.17 12.46 -4.21
C PRO A 164 -12.02 11.77 -2.85
N ASN A 165 -11.22 12.37 -2.00
CA ASN A 165 -11.07 11.98 -0.60
C ASN A 165 -10.75 13.24 0.22
N MET A 166 -11.43 13.37 1.34
CA MET A 166 -11.27 14.48 2.26
C MET A 166 -10.68 13.97 3.57
N LEU A 167 -9.63 14.61 4.05
CA LEU A 167 -9.12 14.41 5.39
C LEU A 167 -9.75 15.44 6.33
N VAL A 168 -10.28 14.94 7.43
CA VAL A 168 -10.93 15.71 8.49
C VAL A 168 -10.24 15.46 9.82
N VAL A 169 -10.24 16.46 10.70
CA VAL A 169 -9.85 16.26 12.09
C VAL A 169 -11.09 15.84 12.87
N VAL A 170 -10.97 14.75 13.62
CA VAL A 170 -12.09 14.21 14.41
C VAL A 170 -11.69 13.96 15.86
N ALA A 171 -12.69 14.03 16.74
CA ALA A 171 -12.57 13.69 18.15
C ALA A 171 -13.89 13.15 18.69
N ALA A 172 -13.87 12.48 19.85
CA ALA A 172 -15.08 12.25 20.63
C ALA A 172 -15.70 13.58 21.05
N PRO A 173 -17.06 13.72 21.14
CA PRO A 173 -17.74 14.98 21.48
C PRO A 173 -17.13 15.70 22.69
N ARG A 174 -16.89 14.96 23.78
CA ARG A 174 -16.31 15.52 25.03
C ARG A 174 -14.90 16.13 24.85
N VAL A 175 -14.13 15.66 23.87
CA VAL A 175 -12.80 16.20 23.55
C VAL A 175 -12.96 17.40 22.63
N ALA A 176 -13.90 17.35 21.69
CA ALA A 176 -14.21 18.44 20.78
C ALA A 176 -14.69 19.70 21.52
N ASP A 177 -15.52 19.54 22.57
CA ASP A 177 -16.05 20.64 23.40
C ASP A 177 -14.92 21.43 24.13
N THR A 178 -13.79 20.78 24.40
CA THR A 178 -12.64 21.36 25.10
C THR A 178 -11.38 21.44 24.23
N PHE A 179 -11.55 21.34 22.93
CA PHE A 179 -10.44 21.30 21.99
C PHE A 179 -9.58 22.57 22.04
N ASP A 180 -8.30 22.37 22.22
CA ASP A 180 -7.25 23.40 22.10
C ASP A 180 -6.16 22.84 21.18
N LEU A 181 -5.90 23.55 20.07
CA LEU A 181 -4.98 23.11 19.03
C LEU A 181 -3.56 22.82 19.55
N ALA A 182 -3.08 23.56 20.53
CA ALA A 182 -1.73 23.43 21.08
C ALA A 182 -1.64 22.44 22.27
N ARG A 183 -2.77 22.13 22.91
CA ARG A 183 -2.78 21.32 24.15
C ARG A 183 -3.42 19.97 24.01
N THR A 184 -4.37 19.81 23.08
CA THR A 184 -5.05 18.53 22.87
C THR A 184 -4.07 17.53 22.22
N THR A 185 -4.02 16.31 22.72
CA THR A 185 -3.17 15.25 22.18
C THR A 185 -3.58 14.90 20.74
N TRP A 186 -2.60 14.90 19.83
CA TRP A 186 -2.77 14.44 18.46
C TRP A 186 -2.40 12.98 18.34
N LEU A 187 -3.35 12.17 17.89
CA LEU A 187 -3.19 10.75 17.63
C LEU A 187 -2.66 10.57 16.20
N LEU A 188 -1.45 10.06 16.09
CA LEU A 188 -0.75 9.88 14.82
C LEU A 188 -0.64 8.42 14.45
N ARG A 189 -0.63 8.17 13.15
CA ARG A 189 -0.32 6.88 12.57
C ARG A 189 1.16 6.54 12.69
N GLU A 190 1.50 5.31 12.38
CA GLU A 190 2.88 4.81 12.25
C GLU A 190 3.70 5.57 11.20
N ALA A 191 5.03 5.44 11.25
CA ALA A 191 5.94 5.96 10.24
C ALA A 191 5.62 5.35 8.85
N GLY A 192 5.85 6.10 7.77
CA GLY A 192 5.51 5.70 6.39
C GLY A 192 4.02 5.90 6.03
N SER A 193 3.16 6.25 6.99
CA SER A 193 1.77 6.61 6.72
C SER A 193 1.66 7.97 6.03
N GLY A 194 1.03 8.01 4.86
CA GLY A 194 0.79 9.26 4.16
C GLY A 194 -0.17 10.21 4.89
N THR A 195 -1.10 9.70 5.70
CA THR A 195 -1.99 10.51 6.54
C THR A 195 -1.22 11.15 7.68
N ARG A 196 -0.27 10.42 8.30
CA ARG A 196 0.65 10.98 9.29
C ARG A 196 1.47 12.14 8.70
N ALA A 197 2.13 11.93 7.58
CA ALA A 197 2.92 12.96 6.91
C ALA A 197 2.08 14.23 6.61
N THR A 198 0.81 14.04 6.20
CA THR A 198 -0.12 15.17 5.97
C THR A 198 -0.47 15.87 7.28
N GLY A 199 -0.72 15.15 8.37
CA GLY A 199 -1.01 15.72 9.69
C GLY A 199 0.18 16.49 10.27
N GLU A 200 1.38 15.94 10.15
CA GLU A 200 2.62 16.61 10.58
C GLU A 200 2.88 17.89 9.77
N ALA A 201 2.64 17.86 8.46
CA ALA A 201 2.75 19.05 7.61
C ALA A 201 1.69 20.11 7.96
N LEU A 202 0.45 19.71 8.30
CA LEU A 202 -0.60 20.60 8.76
C LEU A 202 -0.18 21.31 10.06
N LEU A 203 0.28 20.55 11.07
CA LEU A 203 0.74 21.12 12.35
C LEU A 203 1.93 22.06 12.18
N ALA A 204 2.90 21.67 11.34
CA ALA A 204 4.04 22.53 11.01
C ALA A 204 3.61 23.83 10.32
N GLY A 205 2.66 23.77 9.37
CA GLY A 205 2.13 24.95 8.69
C GLY A 205 1.31 25.87 9.60
N LEU A 206 0.79 25.35 10.71
CA LEU A 206 0.09 26.11 11.76
C LEU A 206 1.04 26.60 12.86
N GLU A 207 2.32 26.26 12.78
CA GLU A 207 3.35 26.61 13.76
C GLU A 207 3.02 26.15 15.20
N VAL A 208 2.38 24.97 15.34
CA VAL A 208 2.03 24.38 16.63
C VAL A 208 2.70 23.03 16.84
N ASP A 209 3.02 22.73 18.11
CA ASP A 209 3.64 21.48 18.52
C ASP A 209 2.87 20.85 19.72
N PRO A 210 1.66 20.32 19.49
CA PRO A 210 0.87 19.70 20.52
C PRO A 210 1.45 18.36 20.98
N PRO A 211 1.03 17.83 22.17
CA PRO A 211 1.36 16.47 22.58
C PRO A 211 0.95 15.47 21.51
N ARG A 212 1.79 14.42 21.28
CA ARG A 212 1.58 13.42 20.24
C ARG A 212 1.58 12.01 20.82
N LEU A 213 0.66 11.17 20.34
CA LEU A 213 0.63 9.73 20.62
C LEU A 213 0.63 8.97 19.30
N THR A 214 1.67 8.14 19.07
CA THR A 214 1.75 7.32 17.86
C THR A 214 1.13 5.95 18.09
N LEU A 215 0.24 5.53 17.19
CA LEU A 215 -0.45 4.25 17.19
C LEU A 215 -0.22 3.51 15.87
N GLY A 216 -0.04 2.19 15.94
CA GLY A 216 0.49 1.37 14.85
C GLY A 216 -0.53 1.00 13.76
N SER A 217 -1.77 1.52 13.77
CA SER A 217 -2.75 1.22 12.71
C SER A 217 -3.85 2.28 12.64
N ASN A 218 -4.54 2.33 11.49
CA ASN A 218 -5.68 3.22 11.28
C ASN A 218 -6.82 2.94 12.29
N GLY A 219 -7.14 1.67 12.49
CA GLY A 219 -8.18 1.26 13.44
C GLY A 219 -7.84 1.65 14.89
N ALA A 220 -6.56 1.50 15.31
CA ALA A 220 -6.13 1.89 16.66
C ALA A 220 -6.25 3.41 16.88
N VAL A 221 -5.91 4.23 15.89
CA VAL A 221 -6.04 5.69 15.96
C VAL A 221 -7.50 6.10 16.07
N ILE A 222 -8.38 5.51 15.25
CA ILE A 222 -9.83 5.80 15.28
C ILE A 222 -10.42 5.35 16.64
N ALA A 223 -10.12 4.13 17.10
CA ALA A 223 -10.59 3.64 18.40
C ALA A 223 -10.13 4.51 19.56
N ALA A 224 -8.88 5.00 19.54
CA ALA A 224 -8.36 5.91 20.53
C ALA A 224 -9.08 7.27 20.51
N ALA A 225 -9.41 7.79 19.32
CA ALA A 225 -10.19 9.02 19.18
C ALA A 225 -11.62 8.86 19.72
N VAL A 226 -12.30 7.73 19.40
CA VAL A 226 -13.63 7.38 19.96
C VAL A 226 -13.56 7.27 21.49
N ALA A 227 -12.50 6.64 22.02
CA ALA A 227 -12.26 6.55 23.46
C ALA A 227 -11.95 7.93 24.12
N GLY A 228 -11.74 8.98 23.33
CA GLY A 228 -11.48 10.34 23.82
C GLY A 228 -10.06 10.58 24.31
N LEU A 229 -9.08 9.88 23.74
CA LEU A 229 -7.66 10.13 24.05
C LEU A 229 -7.10 11.38 23.38
N GLY A 230 -7.77 11.90 22.34
CA GLY A 230 -7.32 13.07 21.62
C GLY A 230 -8.01 13.25 20.28
N VAL A 231 -7.38 14.02 19.40
CA VAL A 231 -7.84 14.30 18.04
C VAL A 231 -6.98 13.58 17.00
N THR A 232 -7.53 13.34 15.82
CA THR A 232 -6.76 12.75 14.71
C THR A 232 -7.20 13.32 13.38
N LEU A 233 -6.23 13.46 12.45
CA LEU A 233 -6.51 13.69 11.04
C LEU A 233 -6.73 12.34 10.36
N VAL A 234 -7.87 12.16 9.70
CA VAL A 234 -8.26 10.88 9.11
C VAL A 234 -9.12 11.09 7.85
N SER A 235 -9.18 10.11 6.96
CA SER A 235 -10.13 10.15 5.86
C SER A 235 -11.57 10.14 6.39
N ARG A 236 -12.42 11.01 5.86
CA ARG A 236 -13.85 11.03 6.21
C ARG A 236 -14.53 9.70 5.93
N ASP A 237 -14.13 9.00 4.84
CA ASP A 237 -14.63 7.67 4.49
C ASP A 237 -14.39 6.64 5.62
N ALA A 238 -13.22 6.72 6.29
CA ALA A 238 -12.86 5.78 7.35
C ALA A 238 -13.66 5.96 8.65
N VAL A 239 -14.24 7.12 8.86
CA VAL A 239 -14.98 7.46 10.08
C VAL A 239 -16.46 7.76 9.81
N ALA A 240 -16.95 7.51 8.60
CA ALA A 240 -18.32 7.84 8.20
C ALA A 240 -19.38 7.21 9.13
N SER A 241 -19.19 5.96 9.55
CA SER A 241 -20.07 5.28 10.50
C SER A 241 -20.05 5.93 11.89
N HIS A 242 -18.87 6.29 12.40
CA HIS A 242 -18.70 6.94 13.70
C HIS A 242 -19.25 8.36 13.71
N LEU A 243 -19.09 9.11 12.60
CA LEU A 243 -19.72 10.43 12.44
C LEU A 243 -21.26 10.30 12.41
N GLY A 244 -21.78 9.30 11.68
CA GLY A 244 -23.21 9.03 11.61
C GLY A 244 -23.82 8.56 12.94
N ALA A 245 -23.07 7.85 13.76
CA ALA A 245 -23.48 7.39 15.09
C ALA A 245 -23.31 8.48 16.18
N GLY A 246 -22.54 9.53 15.90
CA GLY A 246 -22.21 10.56 16.89
C GLY A 246 -21.09 10.19 17.87
N ASP A 247 -20.38 9.06 17.62
CA ASP A 247 -19.21 8.66 18.42
C ASP A 247 -18.04 9.62 18.21
N LEU A 248 -17.93 10.16 17.01
CA LEU A 248 -16.97 11.17 16.62
C LEU A 248 -17.68 12.40 16.02
N VAL A 249 -17.07 13.56 16.19
CA VAL A 249 -17.46 14.80 15.52
C VAL A 249 -16.25 15.41 14.82
N GLU A 250 -16.51 16.17 13.76
CA GLU A 250 -15.46 16.93 13.09
C GLU A 250 -15.08 18.15 13.93
N VAL A 251 -13.79 18.35 14.11
CA VAL A 251 -13.21 19.49 14.83
C VAL A 251 -12.68 20.49 13.79
N ALA A 252 -13.08 21.75 13.93
CA ALA A 252 -12.62 22.81 13.05
C ALA A 252 -11.15 23.15 13.34
N VAL A 253 -10.27 22.84 12.39
CA VAL A 253 -8.86 23.19 12.42
C VAL A 253 -8.55 23.99 11.15
N PRO A 254 -7.82 25.13 11.23
CA PRO A 254 -7.47 25.89 10.03
C PRO A 254 -6.80 25.02 8.98
N GLY A 255 -7.22 25.17 7.72
CA GLY A 255 -6.72 24.34 6.61
C GLY A 255 -7.41 22.99 6.45
N THR A 256 -8.39 22.64 7.30
CA THR A 256 -9.22 21.43 7.12
C THR A 256 -10.68 21.81 6.78
N PRO A 257 -11.42 20.94 6.05
CA PRO A 257 -11.06 19.64 5.47
C PRO A 257 -9.99 19.74 4.36
N LEU A 258 -9.03 18.80 4.34
CA LEU A 258 -7.97 18.74 3.33
C LEU A 258 -8.35 17.81 2.18
N SER A 259 -8.30 18.31 0.94
CA SER A 259 -8.47 17.48 -0.25
C SER A 259 -7.22 16.66 -0.50
N ARG A 260 -7.35 15.34 -0.43
CA ARG A 260 -6.26 14.37 -0.68
C ARG A 260 -6.80 13.18 -1.46
N PRO A 261 -7.05 13.36 -2.77
CA PRO A 261 -7.69 12.35 -3.59
C PRO A 261 -6.89 11.04 -3.64
N TRP A 262 -7.61 9.95 -3.81
CA TRP A 262 -7.04 8.65 -4.13
C TRP A 262 -6.68 8.60 -5.61
N HIS A 263 -5.55 7.99 -5.93
CA HIS A 263 -5.08 7.76 -7.29
C HIS A 263 -4.96 6.25 -7.51
N ALA A 264 -5.53 5.78 -8.60
CA ALA A 264 -5.31 4.45 -9.14
C ALA A 264 -4.16 4.55 -10.16
N VAL A 265 -3.04 3.94 -9.86
CA VAL A 265 -1.78 4.12 -10.60
C VAL A 265 -1.23 2.77 -11.04
N THR A 266 -0.81 2.69 -12.31
CA THR A 266 -0.16 1.52 -12.90
C THR A 266 1.14 1.93 -13.58
N HIS A 267 1.96 0.96 -13.97
CA HIS A 267 2.95 1.21 -15.02
C HIS A 267 2.29 1.57 -16.34
N ARG A 268 3.05 2.13 -17.31
CA ARG A 268 2.52 2.49 -18.64
C ARG A 268 1.87 1.30 -19.33
N GLN A 269 2.55 0.16 -19.28
CA GLN A 269 2.01 -1.10 -19.78
C GLN A 269 1.26 -1.81 -18.66
N ALA A 270 -0.04 -1.85 -18.73
CA ALA A 270 -0.89 -2.63 -17.85
C ALA A 270 -1.41 -3.85 -18.59
N SER A 271 -1.53 -4.99 -17.92
CA SER A 271 -2.15 -6.19 -18.50
C SER A 271 -3.63 -5.93 -18.82
N ALA A 272 -4.21 -6.69 -19.75
CA ALA A 272 -5.62 -6.59 -20.08
C ALA A 272 -6.52 -6.85 -18.86
N SER A 273 -6.16 -7.78 -17.98
CA SER A 273 -6.89 -8.05 -16.71
C SER A 273 -6.83 -6.85 -15.75
N THR A 274 -5.68 -6.16 -15.66
CA THR A 274 -5.59 -4.89 -14.91
C THR A 274 -6.45 -3.81 -15.55
N GLY A 275 -6.52 -3.78 -16.90
CA GLY A 275 -7.41 -2.91 -17.66
C GLY A 275 -8.88 -3.11 -17.28
N LEU A 276 -9.35 -4.35 -17.15
CA LEU A 276 -10.73 -4.65 -16.70
C LEU A 276 -11.04 -4.02 -15.33
N LEU A 277 -10.10 -4.09 -14.37
CA LEU A 277 -10.32 -3.48 -13.06
C LEU A 277 -10.32 -1.95 -13.14
N ILE A 278 -9.47 -1.35 -13.97
CA ILE A 278 -9.47 0.11 -14.20
C ILE A 278 -10.79 0.56 -14.83
N ASP A 279 -11.28 -0.15 -15.84
CA ASP A 279 -12.56 0.13 -16.49
C ASP A 279 -13.71 -0.04 -15.52
N HIS A 280 -13.64 -1.05 -14.64
CA HIS A 280 -14.62 -1.22 -13.57
C HIS A 280 -14.62 -0.04 -12.58
N LEU A 281 -13.46 0.46 -12.17
CA LEU A 281 -13.35 1.67 -11.33
C LEU A 281 -14.02 2.87 -12.00
N LEU A 282 -13.83 3.04 -13.31
CA LEU A 282 -14.33 4.20 -14.05
C LEU A 282 -15.83 4.12 -14.41
N HIS A 283 -16.37 2.92 -14.57
CA HIS A 283 -17.73 2.71 -15.15
C HIS A 283 -18.61 1.80 -14.28
N GLY A 284 -18.06 1.15 -13.25
CA GLY A 284 -18.69 0.03 -12.55
C GLY A 284 -19.69 0.39 -11.44
N GLY A 285 -19.88 1.63 -11.04
CA GLY A 285 -20.63 1.93 -9.83
C GLY A 285 -22.00 2.56 -10.02
N SER A 286 -23.08 1.83 -9.77
CA SER A 286 -24.43 2.37 -9.54
C SER A 286 -24.77 2.59 -8.06
N GLY A 287 -23.91 2.21 -7.13
CA GLY A 287 -24.12 2.36 -5.69
C GLY A 287 -22.82 2.59 -4.92
N GLY A 288 -22.67 3.70 -4.21
CA GLY A 288 -21.66 3.95 -3.17
C GLY A 288 -20.16 3.86 -3.54
N THR A 289 -19.81 3.11 -4.55
CA THR A 289 -18.46 2.97 -5.11
C THR A 289 -18.14 4.06 -6.13
N ALA A 290 -19.14 4.86 -6.48
CA ALA A 290 -19.05 5.97 -7.41
C ALA A 290 -18.10 7.07 -6.89
N GLY A 291 -17.35 7.63 -7.79
CA GLY A 291 -16.46 8.75 -7.52
C GLY A 291 -15.11 8.63 -8.20
N TRP A 292 -14.79 7.46 -8.77
CA TRP A 292 -13.63 7.32 -9.63
C TRP A 292 -13.87 7.99 -10.97
N ARG A 293 -12.93 8.80 -11.41
CA ARG A 293 -12.99 9.51 -12.69
C ARG A 293 -11.61 9.51 -13.34
N ARG A 294 -11.57 9.72 -14.63
CA ARG A 294 -10.28 9.93 -15.33
C ARG A 294 -9.57 11.15 -14.73
N PRO A 295 -8.24 11.12 -14.61
CA PRO A 295 -7.49 12.29 -14.16
C PRO A 295 -7.75 13.46 -15.11
N PRO A 296 -7.76 14.71 -14.63
CA PRO A 296 -7.73 15.87 -15.51
C PRO A 296 -6.47 15.80 -16.40
N GLN A 297 -6.63 16.19 -17.66
CA GLN A 297 -5.53 16.28 -18.61
C GLN A 297 -4.57 17.39 -18.24
#